data_29d12fdc98eebfb5bf431ff58bb8a314
#
_entry.id   29d12fdc98eebfb5bf431ff58bb8a314
#
_cell.length_a   1.000
_cell.length_b   1.000
_cell.length_c   1.000
_cell.angle_alpha   90.00
_cell.angle_beta   90.00
_cell.angle_gamma   90.00
#
_symmetry.space_group_name_H-M   'P 1'
#
loop_
_entity.id
_entity.type
_entity.pdbx_description
1 polymer ?
#
loop_
_entity_poly.entity_id
_entity_poly.type
_entity_poly.pdbx_seq_one_letter_code
_entity_poly.pdbx_strand_id
1 'polypeptide(L)'
;MTKTIPHLVNRFVIDTDDTFDDVRQRYEYLVPTIDFAELTDVIEAGDLARVQQYTTAHAPHSFVNFWTFDPTPMMTLAGHRTRAVTYMVGNNVIVETMYRHDPGVMLYAPLRTEIYEDTAGRVHLSIDQPSSKFASFGDARIARVGAQLDTKLAALLRLIPMPVPPELEAEPK
;
A
#
# COMPACT_ATOMS: atom_id res chain seq x y z
N MET A 1 8.78 -27.05 -14.31
CA MET A 1 8.00 -26.35 -15.37
C MET A 1 7.88 -24.89 -14.98
N THR A 2 8.05 -23.97 -15.96
CA THR A 2 7.89 -22.52 -15.74
C THR A 2 6.55 -22.09 -16.33
N LYS A 3 5.80 -21.24 -15.63
CA LYS A 3 4.56 -20.63 -16.10
C LYS A 3 4.73 -19.11 -16.13
N THR A 4 4.40 -18.48 -17.26
CA THR A 4 4.34 -17.02 -17.38
C THR A 4 2.88 -16.57 -17.32
N ILE A 5 2.59 -15.57 -16.49
CA ILE A 5 1.24 -14.98 -16.35
C ILE A 5 1.33 -13.51 -16.76
N PRO A 6 1.10 -13.19 -18.05
CA PRO A 6 1.03 -11.81 -18.50
C PRO A 6 -0.25 -11.16 -17.95
N HIS A 7 -0.13 -9.96 -17.38
CA HIS A 7 -1.28 -9.18 -16.90
C HIS A 7 -0.97 -7.69 -16.95
N LEU A 8 -2.01 -6.87 -17.05
CA LEU A 8 -1.92 -5.42 -17.03
C LEU A 8 -2.06 -4.91 -15.59
N VAL A 9 -1.22 -3.94 -15.25
CA VAL A 9 -1.28 -3.23 -13.97
C VAL A 9 -1.47 -1.75 -14.24
N ASN A 10 -2.49 -1.16 -13.64
CA ASN A 10 -2.68 0.28 -13.65
C ASN A 10 -1.82 0.90 -12.54
N ARG A 11 -0.93 1.82 -12.90
CA ARG A 11 -0.21 2.64 -11.94
C ARG A 11 -0.80 4.03 -11.90
N PHE A 12 -1.24 4.47 -10.74
CA PHE A 12 -1.66 5.83 -10.50
C PHE A 12 -0.46 6.71 -10.19
N VAL A 13 -0.46 7.91 -10.75
CA VAL A 13 0.43 9.02 -10.38
C VAL A 13 -0.51 10.17 -10.04
N ILE A 14 -0.57 10.50 -8.77
CA ILE A 14 -1.54 11.42 -8.20
C ILE A 14 -0.81 12.70 -7.84
N ASP A 15 -1.16 13.80 -8.52
CA ASP A 15 -0.53 15.09 -8.33
C ASP A 15 -1.11 15.82 -7.10
N THR A 16 -0.29 16.64 -6.46
CA THR A 16 -0.70 17.52 -5.37
C THR A 16 0.06 18.83 -5.44
N ASP A 17 -0.58 19.91 -4.95
CA ASP A 17 0.05 21.22 -4.76
C ASP A 17 0.71 21.35 -3.37
N ASP A 18 0.54 20.36 -2.48
CA ASP A 18 1.16 20.34 -1.16
C ASP A 18 2.68 20.09 -1.27
N THR A 19 3.44 20.47 -0.25
CA THR A 19 4.88 20.19 -0.20
C THR A 19 5.15 18.72 0.08
N PHE A 20 6.34 18.24 -0.29
CA PHE A 20 6.75 16.86 0.00
C PHE A 20 6.65 16.53 1.50
N ASP A 21 7.06 17.46 2.37
CA ASP A 21 7.06 17.25 3.81
C ASP A 21 5.63 17.18 4.36
N ASP A 22 4.71 18.02 3.86
CA ASP A 22 3.30 18.02 4.29
C ASP A 22 2.60 16.72 3.88
N VAL A 23 2.81 16.27 2.64
CA VAL A 23 2.25 15.01 2.15
C VAL A 23 2.78 13.83 2.93
N ARG A 24 4.12 13.77 3.13
CA ARG A 24 4.79 12.73 3.89
C ARG A 24 4.28 12.66 5.33
N GLN A 25 4.24 13.79 6.02
CA GLN A 25 3.78 13.85 7.42
C GLN A 25 2.33 13.39 7.54
N ARG A 26 1.45 13.85 6.65
CA ARG A 26 0.04 13.46 6.65
C ARG A 26 -0.14 11.98 6.33
N TYR A 27 0.61 11.47 5.37
CA TYR A 27 0.59 10.04 5.01
C TYR A 27 1.04 9.17 6.19
N GLU A 28 2.17 9.50 6.81
CA GLU A 28 2.72 8.74 7.95
C GLU A 28 1.81 8.80 9.19
N TYR A 29 1.07 9.90 9.38
CA TYR A 29 0.04 10.01 10.42
C TYR A 29 -1.16 9.09 10.18
N LEU A 30 -1.63 9.01 8.93
CA LEU A 30 -2.80 8.21 8.55
C LEU A 30 -2.48 6.72 8.37
N VAL A 31 -1.23 6.38 8.06
CA VAL A 31 -0.73 5.02 7.86
C VAL A 31 0.43 4.76 8.83
N PRO A 32 0.12 4.55 10.12
CA PRO A 32 1.14 4.41 11.15
C PRO A 32 2.04 3.20 10.91
N THR A 33 3.30 3.33 11.29
CA THR A 33 4.25 2.22 11.23
C THR A 33 3.95 1.21 12.34
N ILE A 34 3.94 -0.07 11.97
CA ILE A 34 3.70 -1.16 12.90
C ILE A 34 4.90 -1.36 13.83
N ASP A 35 4.64 -1.62 15.10
CA ASP A 35 5.68 -2.09 16.02
C ASP A 35 5.87 -3.61 15.83
N PHE A 36 7.01 -3.98 15.22
CA PHE A 36 7.31 -5.38 14.96
C PHE A 36 7.60 -6.19 16.23
N ALA A 37 8.12 -5.56 17.28
CA ALA A 37 8.36 -6.28 18.52
C ALA A 37 7.02 -6.65 19.17
N GLU A 38 6.10 -5.69 19.28
CA GLU A 38 4.76 -5.93 19.82
C GLU A 38 3.96 -6.92 18.94
N LEU A 39 4.03 -6.78 17.62
CA LEU A 39 3.38 -7.73 16.70
C LEU A 39 3.93 -9.15 16.89
N THR A 40 5.26 -9.30 17.06
CA THR A 40 5.89 -10.60 17.28
C THR A 40 5.40 -11.24 18.58
N ASP A 41 5.35 -10.48 19.67
CA ASP A 41 4.83 -10.96 20.96
C ASP A 41 3.39 -11.47 20.85
N VAL A 42 2.55 -10.73 20.10
CA VAL A 42 1.15 -11.13 19.86
C VAL A 42 1.06 -12.40 19.01
N ILE A 43 1.94 -12.57 18.01
CA ILE A 43 2.00 -13.78 17.17
C ILE A 43 2.49 -14.98 17.98
N GLU A 44 3.54 -14.83 18.79
CA GLU A 44 4.12 -15.89 19.62
C GLU A 44 3.13 -16.38 20.70
N ALA A 45 2.20 -15.53 21.12
CA ALA A 45 1.11 -15.94 21.99
C ALA A 45 0.15 -16.97 21.35
N GLY A 46 0.23 -17.18 20.02
CA GLY A 46 -0.51 -18.22 19.30
C GLY A 46 -2.02 -17.99 19.19
N ASP A 47 -2.49 -16.78 19.44
CA ASP A 47 -3.91 -16.41 19.42
C ASP A 47 -4.22 -15.53 18.20
N LEU A 48 -4.84 -16.11 17.17
CA LEU A 48 -5.21 -15.40 15.94
C LEU A 48 -6.15 -14.22 16.21
N ALA A 49 -7.07 -14.35 17.17
CA ALA A 49 -8.00 -13.26 17.48
C ALA A 49 -7.28 -12.03 18.05
N ARG A 50 -6.23 -12.24 18.85
CA ARG A 50 -5.38 -11.15 19.35
C ARG A 50 -4.59 -10.49 18.22
N VAL A 51 -4.05 -11.25 17.28
CA VAL A 51 -3.38 -10.68 16.08
C VAL A 51 -4.35 -9.83 15.26
N GLN A 52 -5.59 -10.30 15.09
CA GLN A 52 -6.62 -9.54 14.38
C GLN A 52 -7.01 -8.26 15.11
N GLN A 53 -7.18 -8.30 16.43
CA GLN A 53 -7.47 -7.12 17.27
C GLN A 53 -6.32 -6.12 17.21
N TYR A 54 -5.07 -6.59 17.37
CA TYR A 54 -3.89 -5.76 17.26
C TYR A 54 -3.83 -5.03 15.91
N THR A 55 -3.94 -5.78 14.81
CA THR A 55 -3.91 -5.19 13.46
C THR A 55 -5.03 -4.16 13.25
N THR A 56 -6.25 -4.47 13.73
CA THR A 56 -7.40 -3.55 13.61
C THR A 56 -7.18 -2.26 14.40
N ALA A 57 -6.61 -2.35 15.60
CA ALA A 57 -6.31 -1.19 16.45
C ALA A 57 -5.24 -0.28 15.84
N HIS A 58 -4.25 -0.87 15.14
CA HIS A 58 -3.12 -0.14 14.55
C HIS A 58 -3.33 0.26 13.08
N ALA A 59 -4.44 -0.13 12.45
CA ALA A 59 -4.80 0.21 11.08
C ALA A 59 -6.06 1.09 11.01
N PRO A 60 -6.06 2.32 11.57
CA PRO A 60 -7.26 3.15 11.70
C PRO A 60 -7.94 3.44 10.34
N HIS A 61 -7.16 3.44 9.25
CA HIS A 61 -7.63 3.66 7.88
C HIS A 61 -7.40 2.44 6.99
N SER A 62 -7.49 1.24 7.56
CA SER A 62 -7.30 -0.07 6.90
C SER A 62 -5.88 -0.44 6.54
N PHE A 63 -4.91 0.45 6.69
CA PHE A 63 -3.51 0.20 6.35
C PHE A 63 -2.57 0.53 7.51
N VAL A 64 -1.53 -0.30 7.65
CA VAL A 64 -0.33 -0.01 8.45
C VAL A 64 0.88 -0.02 7.52
N ASN A 65 1.91 0.70 7.88
CA ASN A 65 3.20 0.67 7.21
C ASN A 65 4.10 -0.39 7.87
N PHE A 66 4.55 -1.36 7.07
CA PHE A 66 5.48 -2.40 7.49
C PHE A 66 6.94 -2.00 7.28
N TRP A 67 7.21 -1.10 6.35
CA TRP A 67 8.57 -0.71 6.03
C TRP A 67 8.60 0.59 5.26
N THR A 68 9.59 1.42 5.60
CA THR A 68 9.86 2.70 4.93
C THR A 68 11.29 2.70 4.42
N PHE A 69 11.49 3.18 3.20
CA PHE A 69 12.80 3.42 2.64
C PHE A 69 12.88 4.82 2.02
N ASP A 70 13.86 5.60 2.48
CA ASP A 70 14.17 6.91 1.94
C ASP A 70 15.48 6.81 1.12
N PRO A 71 15.41 6.76 -0.22
CA PRO A 71 16.57 6.72 -1.07
C PRO A 71 17.28 8.08 -1.22
N THR A 72 16.66 9.16 -0.78
CA THR A 72 17.13 10.55 -0.99
C THR A 72 18.61 10.76 -0.62
N PRO A 73 19.10 10.30 0.57
CA PRO A 73 20.50 10.50 0.92
C PRO A 73 21.46 9.85 -0.07
N MET A 74 21.15 8.64 -0.52
CA MET A 74 21.96 7.90 -1.51
C MET A 74 21.92 8.58 -2.88
N MET A 75 20.73 9.02 -3.32
CA MET A 75 20.56 9.71 -4.61
C MET A 75 21.22 11.08 -4.61
N THR A 76 21.27 11.77 -3.46
CA THR A 76 21.99 13.03 -3.29
C THR A 76 23.50 12.84 -3.49
N LEU A 77 24.09 11.75 -3.01
CA LEU A 77 25.50 11.42 -3.29
C LEU A 77 25.77 11.21 -4.78
N ALA A 78 24.77 10.75 -5.53
CA ALA A 78 24.85 10.59 -6.99
C ALA A 78 24.55 11.90 -7.75
N GLY A 79 24.34 13.02 -7.07
CA GLY A 79 24.12 14.35 -7.65
C GLY A 79 22.66 14.70 -7.94
N HIS A 80 21.70 13.87 -7.51
CA HIS A 80 20.28 14.18 -7.65
C HIS A 80 19.78 15.08 -6.51
N ARG A 81 18.74 15.86 -6.78
CA ARG A 81 18.15 16.79 -5.79
C ARG A 81 16.69 16.49 -5.47
N THR A 82 16.05 15.62 -6.24
CA THR A 82 14.67 15.19 -6.01
C THR A 82 14.59 14.26 -4.81
N ARG A 83 13.53 14.39 -4.03
CA ARG A 83 13.27 13.55 -2.87
C ARG A 83 12.30 12.43 -3.22
N ALA A 84 12.43 11.30 -2.56
CA ALA A 84 11.50 10.20 -2.68
C ALA A 84 11.46 9.41 -1.36
N VAL A 85 10.31 8.80 -1.08
CA VAL A 85 10.15 7.87 0.04
C VAL A 85 9.18 6.75 -0.36
N THR A 86 9.61 5.52 -0.15
CA THR A 86 8.83 4.31 -0.44
C THR A 86 8.28 3.73 0.85
N TYR A 87 7.02 3.28 0.81
CA TYR A 87 6.37 2.56 1.91
C TYR A 87 5.86 1.20 1.43
N MET A 88 5.90 0.23 2.33
CA MET A 88 5.26 -1.07 2.17
C MET A 88 4.07 -1.16 3.13
N VAL A 89 2.87 -0.99 2.59
CA VAL A 89 1.66 -0.83 3.40
C VAL A 89 0.68 -1.99 3.20
N GLY A 90 -0.03 -2.37 4.25
CA GLY A 90 -0.95 -3.49 4.16
C GLY A 90 -1.77 -3.69 5.42
N ASN A 91 -2.41 -4.88 5.48
CA ASN A 91 -3.24 -5.28 6.60
C ASN A 91 -3.25 -6.82 6.70
N ASN A 92 -2.75 -7.34 7.82
CA ASN A 92 -2.62 -8.78 8.04
C ASN A 92 -3.96 -9.52 8.00
N VAL A 93 -5.04 -8.87 8.48
CA VAL A 93 -6.39 -9.44 8.47
C VAL A 93 -6.94 -9.54 7.05
N ILE A 94 -6.69 -8.52 6.23
CA ILE A 94 -7.16 -8.51 4.84
C ILE A 94 -6.38 -9.53 4.01
N VAL A 95 -5.05 -9.54 4.10
CA VAL A 95 -4.23 -10.44 3.27
C VAL A 95 -4.49 -11.90 3.60
N GLU A 96 -4.79 -12.24 4.85
CA GLU A 96 -5.12 -13.61 5.25
C GLU A 96 -6.32 -14.17 4.46
N THR A 97 -7.31 -13.35 4.15
CA THR A 97 -8.48 -13.74 3.36
C THR A 97 -8.15 -14.13 1.91
N MET A 98 -7.03 -13.67 1.38
CA MET A 98 -6.50 -14.07 0.07
C MET A 98 -5.50 -15.23 0.19
N TYR A 99 -4.63 -15.15 1.19
CA TYR A 99 -3.55 -16.11 1.44
C TYR A 99 -4.06 -17.55 1.57
N ARG A 100 -5.20 -17.76 2.22
CA ARG A 100 -5.86 -19.08 2.37
C ARG A 100 -6.24 -19.71 1.03
N HIS A 101 -6.32 -18.93 -0.05
CA HIS A 101 -6.65 -19.41 -1.40
C HIS A 101 -5.41 -19.58 -2.27
N ASP A 102 -4.45 -18.65 -2.16
CA ASP A 102 -3.17 -18.73 -2.84
C ASP A 102 -2.11 -17.96 -2.04
N PRO A 103 -1.13 -18.62 -1.39
CA PRO A 103 -0.02 -17.96 -0.70
C PRO A 103 0.82 -17.06 -1.60
N GLY A 104 0.79 -17.26 -2.92
CA GLY A 104 1.49 -16.43 -3.90
C GLY A 104 1.05 -14.96 -3.90
N VAL A 105 -0.11 -14.62 -3.30
CA VAL A 105 -0.59 -13.23 -3.15
C VAL A 105 0.43 -12.34 -2.43
N MET A 106 1.32 -12.94 -1.62
CA MET A 106 2.38 -12.23 -0.91
C MET A 106 3.39 -11.55 -1.85
N LEU A 107 3.41 -11.90 -3.14
CA LEU A 107 4.18 -11.15 -4.15
C LEU A 107 3.72 -9.68 -4.25
N TYR A 108 2.43 -9.41 -4.02
CA TYR A 108 1.80 -8.08 -4.13
C TYR A 108 1.32 -7.53 -2.78
N ALA A 109 1.58 -8.24 -1.69
CA ALA A 109 1.26 -7.80 -0.33
C ALA A 109 2.53 -7.87 0.54
N PRO A 110 2.97 -6.76 1.17
CA PRO A 110 2.32 -5.45 1.22
C PRO A 110 2.28 -4.70 -0.12
N LEU A 111 1.33 -3.74 -0.24
CA LEU A 111 1.28 -2.81 -1.36
C LEU A 111 2.44 -1.82 -1.26
N ARG A 112 3.02 -1.44 -2.40
CA ARG A 112 4.05 -0.40 -2.43
C ARG A 112 3.40 0.93 -2.79
N THR A 113 3.70 1.96 -1.99
CA THR A 113 3.40 3.36 -2.29
C THR A 113 4.68 4.18 -2.32
N GLU A 114 4.68 5.22 -3.13
CA GLU A 114 5.81 6.14 -3.31
C GLU A 114 5.31 7.57 -3.22
N ILE A 115 5.98 8.40 -2.40
CA ILE A 115 5.84 9.86 -2.44
C ILE A 115 7.14 10.40 -2.99
N TYR A 116 7.10 11.25 -4.02
CA TYR A 116 8.31 11.74 -4.66
C TYR A 116 8.11 13.11 -5.31
N GLU A 117 9.23 13.80 -5.53
CA GLU A 117 9.32 15.02 -6.33
C GLU A 117 9.79 14.64 -7.75
N ASP A 118 9.13 15.20 -8.76
CA ASP A 118 9.62 15.13 -10.13
C ASP A 118 10.76 16.14 -10.36
N THR A 119 11.34 16.13 -11.55
CA THR A 119 12.43 17.06 -11.92
C THR A 119 12.02 18.53 -11.99
N ALA A 120 10.72 18.81 -12.02
CA ALA A 120 10.15 20.16 -11.94
C ALA A 120 9.83 20.57 -10.49
N GLY A 121 10.05 19.71 -9.52
CA GLY A 121 9.78 19.94 -8.10
C GLY A 121 8.31 19.73 -7.71
N ARG A 122 7.49 19.12 -8.57
CA ARG A 122 6.09 18.78 -8.24
C ARG A 122 6.06 17.50 -7.43
N VAL A 123 5.16 17.45 -6.47
CA VAL A 123 4.99 16.32 -5.56
C VAL A 123 3.90 15.36 -6.07
N HIS A 124 4.20 14.08 -6.02
CA HIS A 124 3.31 13.01 -6.46
C HIS A 124 3.23 11.91 -5.42
N LEU A 125 2.05 11.27 -5.33
CA LEU A 125 1.90 9.96 -4.72
C LEU A 125 1.66 8.93 -5.84
N SER A 126 2.41 7.84 -5.85
CA SER A 126 2.24 6.77 -6.83
C SER A 126 1.96 5.44 -6.15
N ILE A 127 1.02 4.70 -6.73
CA ILE A 127 0.64 3.35 -6.29
C ILE A 127 0.05 2.57 -7.45
N ASP A 128 0.32 1.27 -7.51
CA ASP A 128 -0.37 0.38 -8.44
C ASP A 128 -1.77 0.04 -7.92
N GLN A 129 -2.76 0.02 -8.82
CA GLN A 129 -4.12 -0.39 -8.49
C GLN A 129 -4.15 -1.82 -7.90
N PRO A 130 -4.58 -2.02 -6.65
CA PRO A 130 -4.63 -3.33 -6.03
C PRO A 130 -5.38 -4.39 -6.84
N SER A 131 -6.60 -4.06 -7.31
CA SER A 131 -7.42 -5.02 -8.08
C SER A 131 -6.74 -5.50 -9.35
N SER A 132 -5.99 -4.63 -10.04
CA SER A 132 -5.29 -5.00 -11.29
C SER A 132 -4.19 -6.04 -11.05
N LYS A 133 -3.55 -6.04 -9.88
CA LYS A 133 -2.55 -7.04 -9.47
C LYS A 133 -3.20 -8.35 -9.03
N PHE A 134 -4.16 -8.26 -8.12
CA PHE A 134 -4.79 -9.43 -7.52
C PHE A 134 -5.69 -10.20 -8.48
N ALA A 135 -6.26 -9.56 -9.51
CA ALA A 135 -6.99 -10.25 -10.59
C ALA A 135 -6.11 -11.24 -11.37
N SER A 136 -4.78 -11.03 -11.41
CA SER A 136 -3.83 -11.90 -12.12
C SER A 136 -3.75 -13.33 -11.57
N PHE A 137 -4.24 -13.57 -10.36
CA PHE A 137 -4.29 -14.90 -9.74
C PHE A 137 -5.40 -15.80 -10.32
N GLY A 138 -6.38 -15.21 -11.05
CA GLY A 138 -7.46 -15.96 -11.70
C GLY A 138 -8.47 -16.57 -10.71
N ASP A 139 -8.44 -16.19 -9.44
CA ASP A 139 -9.40 -16.59 -8.41
C ASP A 139 -10.33 -15.40 -8.09
N ALA A 140 -11.64 -15.60 -8.29
CA ALA A 140 -12.65 -14.56 -8.06
C ALA A 140 -12.71 -14.06 -6.61
N ARG A 141 -12.31 -14.89 -5.63
CA ARG A 141 -12.27 -14.51 -4.21
C ARG A 141 -11.11 -13.55 -3.95
N ILE A 142 -9.95 -13.80 -4.54
CA ILE A 142 -8.78 -12.92 -4.47
C ILE A 142 -9.06 -11.62 -5.21
N ALA A 143 -9.63 -11.68 -6.41
CA ALA A 143 -9.99 -10.49 -7.20
C ALA A 143 -10.96 -9.57 -6.44
N ARG A 144 -11.96 -10.15 -5.74
CA ARG A 144 -12.90 -9.39 -4.91
C ARG A 144 -12.21 -8.63 -3.78
N VAL A 145 -11.24 -9.24 -3.11
CA VAL A 145 -10.46 -8.55 -2.06
C VAL A 145 -9.59 -7.45 -2.68
N GLY A 146 -9.03 -7.66 -3.87
CA GLY A 146 -8.35 -6.61 -4.62
C GLY A 146 -9.23 -5.38 -4.86
N ALA A 147 -10.49 -5.58 -5.28
CA ALA A 147 -11.47 -4.49 -5.45
C ALA A 147 -11.85 -3.80 -4.11
N GLN A 148 -11.93 -4.56 -3.02
CA GLN A 148 -12.12 -3.96 -1.68
C GLN A 148 -10.93 -3.09 -1.27
N LEU A 149 -9.71 -3.48 -1.64
CA LEU A 149 -8.51 -2.68 -1.41
C LEU A 149 -8.51 -1.39 -2.23
N ASP A 150 -9.04 -1.40 -3.47
CA ASP A 150 -9.25 -0.18 -4.27
C ASP A 150 -10.14 0.81 -3.51
N THR A 151 -11.28 0.36 -3.00
CA THR A 151 -12.20 1.20 -2.21
C THR A 151 -11.54 1.76 -0.94
N LYS A 152 -10.71 0.97 -0.26
CA LYS A 152 -9.97 1.41 0.94
C LYS A 152 -8.89 2.43 0.60
N LEU A 153 -8.22 2.25 -0.53
CA LEU A 153 -7.25 3.21 -1.04
C LEU A 153 -7.92 4.53 -1.43
N ALA A 154 -9.07 4.49 -2.11
CA ALA A 154 -9.86 5.69 -2.39
C ALA A 154 -10.23 6.47 -1.12
N ALA A 155 -10.64 5.75 -0.06
CA ALA A 155 -10.95 6.36 1.24
C ALA A 155 -9.71 7.02 1.89
N LEU A 156 -8.55 6.37 1.83
CA LEU A 156 -7.29 6.93 2.33
C LEU A 156 -6.89 8.20 1.56
N LEU A 157 -6.97 8.18 0.23
CA LEU A 157 -6.63 9.33 -0.61
C LEU A 157 -7.49 10.57 -0.28
N ARG A 158 -8.76 10.39 0.03
CA ARG A 158 -9.62 11.50 0.48
C ARG A 158 -9.18 12.12 1.80
N LEU A 159 -8.61 11.32 2.70
CA LEU A 159 -8.08 11.82 3.99
C LEU A 159 -6.77 12.57 3.82
N ILE A 160 -6.00 12.24 2.77
CA ILE A 160 -4.75 12.95 2.40
C ILE A 160 -5.05 14.24 1.61
N PRO A 161 -6.26 14.65 1.38
CA PRO A 161 -6.94 15.45 0.36
C PRO A 161 -6.26 15.42 -1.03
N MET A 162 -6.10 14.20 -1.56
CA MET A 162 -5.59 13.98 -2.91
C MET A 162 -6.73 13.60 -3.88
N PRO A 163 -6.59 13.92 -5.18
CA PRO A 163 -7.51 13.43 -6.20
C PRO A 163 -7.63 11.90 -6.16
N VAL A 164 -8.86 11.39 -6.23
CA VAL A 164 -9.12 9.95 -6.27
C VAL A 164 -9.25 9.50 -7.72
N PRO A 165 -8.40 8.59 -8.21
CA PRO A 165 -8.56 7.99 -9.53
C PRO A 165 -9.93 7.33 -9.67
N PRO A 166 -10.69 7.58 -10.75
CA PRO A 166 -12.05 7.03 -10.92
C PRO A 166 -12.08 5.51 -10.95
N GLU A 167 -10.99 4.86 -11.37
CA GLU A 167 -10.86 3.41 -11.39
C GLU A 167 -10.91 2.77 -9.99
N LEU A 168 -10.57 3.53 -8.93
CA LEU A 168 -10.67 3.07 -7.54
C LEU A 168 -12.12 3.10 -7.01
N GLU A 169 -13.03 3.75 -7.72
CA GLU A 169 -14.44 3.90 -7.37
C GLU A 169 -15.35 3.07 -8.28
N ALA A 170 -14.80 2.48 -9.34
CA ALA A 170 -15.56 1.67 -10.26
C ALA A 170 -16.06 0.39 -9.58
N GLU A 171 -17.34 0.07 -9.76
CA GLU A 171 -17.84 -1.23 -9.32
C GLU A 171 -17.07 -2.37 -10.02
N PRO A 172 -16.70 -3.43 -9.28
CA PRO A 172 -16.03 -4.58 -9.88
C PRO A 172 -16.93 -5.22 -10.95
N LYS A 173 -16.42 -5.33 -12.16
CA LYS A 173 -17.09 -5.99 -13.28
C LYS A 173 -17.19 -7.49 -13.08
#